data_3485c76ee13edba8d5539e01477996ab
#
_entry.id   3485c76ee13edba8d5539e01477996ab
#
_cell.length_a   1.000
_cell.length_b   1.000
_cell.length_c   1.000
_cell.angle_alpha   90.00
_cell.angle_beta   90.00
_cell.angle_gamma   90.00
#
_symmetry.space_group_name_H-M   'P 1'
#
loop_
_entity.id
_entity.type
_entity.pdbx_description
1 polymer ?
#
loop_
_entity_poly.entity_id
_entity_poly.type
_entity_poly.pdbx_seq_one_letter_code
_entity_poly.pdbx_strand_id
1 'polypeptide(L)'
;MPNLSRLLEAYAQRVSALSRLQTYIGTDAGRRVMDGLVRRGDGENLHAVIWYSDLRDSTALAAAMPRDLYLGALNQYFDSVAGAVIEHGGEVLKFIGDAVLAIFPIDYPQEPQPAACMTALAAVGDAFKRMSEINKQRRADGESELSFGVALHRGNITYGNVGTVRRLDFTVIGPAVNEASRIEGLCKSLRTPVLISKRFADSVATNLRSLGHHELAGVEEPQEIFALPKP
;
A
#
# COMPACT_ATOMS: atom_id res chain seq x y z
N MET A 1 -25.53 31.63 -27.18
CA MET A 1 -25.69 30.32 -26.51
C MET A 1 -24.63 29.25 -26.90
N PRO A 2 -23.87 29.31 -28.03
CA PRO A 2 -22.87 28.27 -28.36
C PRO A 2 -21.68 28.18 -27.37
N ASN A 3 -21.36 29.27 -26.65
CA ASN A 3 -20.21 29.26 -25.71
C ASN A 3 -20.46 28.50 -24.40
N LEU A 4 -21.67 28.45 -23.89
CA LEU A 4 -22.00 27.75 -22.66
C LEU A 4 -21.96 26.23 -22.88
N SER A 5 -22.49 25.73 -23.99
CA SER A 5 -22.45 24.31 -24.33
C SER A 5 -21.01 23.82 -24.46
N ARG A 6 -20.14 24.55 -25.12
CA ARG A 6 -18.71 24.22 -25.26
C ARG A 6 -17.97 24.23 -23.94
N LEU A 7 -18.29 25.16 -23.02
CA LEU A 7 -17.71 25.20 -21.68
C LEU A 7 -18.14 24.00 -20.85
N LEU A 8 -19.41 23.61 -20.93
CA LEU A 8 -19.94 22.44 -20.23
C LEU A 8 -19.32 21.14 -20.77
N GLU A 9 -19.16 21.04 -22.10
CA GLU A 9 -18.47 19.88 -22.72
C GLU A 9 -17.01 19.79 -22.29
N ALA A 10 -16.27 20.89 -22.31
CA ALA A 10 -14.87 20.94 -21.88
C ALA A 10 -14.73 20.58 -20.40
N TYR A 11 -15.64 21.07 -19.56
CA TYR A 11 -15.68 20.70 -18.13
C TYR A 11 -15.96 19.21 -17.92
N ALA A 12 -16.97 18.67 -18.60
CA ALA A 12 -17.32 17.25 -18.54
C ALA A 12 -16.15 16.35 -18.99
N GLN A 13 -15.45 16.74 -20.07
CA GLN A 13 -14.26 16.03 -20.54
C GLN A 13 -13.13 16.06 -19.51
N ARG A 14 -12.88 17.23 -18.88
CA ARG A 14 -11.85 17.35 -17.82
C ARG A 14 -12.18 16.48 -16.61
N VAL A 15 -13.42 16.48 -16.14
CA VAL A 15 -13.89 15.63 -15.02
C VAL A 15 -13.72 14.15 -15.36
N SER A 16 -14.12 13.75 -16.58
CA SER A 16 -13.98 12.37 -17.04
C SER A 16 -12.52 11.96 -17.17
N ALA A 17 -11.63 12.83 -17.66
CA ALA A 17 -10.21 12.56 -17.76
C ALA A 17 -9.57 12.39 -16.36
N LEU A 18 -9.90 13.28 -15.43
CA LEU A 18 -9.43 13.19 -14.03
C LEU A 18 -9.89 11.89 -13.38
N SER A 19 -11.17 11.54 -13.50
CA SER A 19 -11.71 10.29 -12.94
C SER A 19 -10.97 9.05 -13.47
N ARG A 20 -10.70 9.00 -14.77
CA ARG A 20 -9.91 7.91 -15.38
C ARG A 20 -8.48 7.87 -14.86
N LEU A 21 -7.81 9.02 -14.79
CA LEU A 21 -6.47 9.09 -14.23
C LEU A 21 -6.44 8.59 -12.78
N GLN A 22 -7.37 9.05 -11.95
CA GLN A 22 -7.47 8.63 -10.55
C GLN A 22 -7.70 7.13 -10.41
N THR A 23 -8.48 6.52 -11.31
CA THR A 23 -8.70 5.07 -11.31
C THR A 23 -7.43 4.28 -11.64
N TYR A 24 -6.58 4.79 -12.54
CA TYR A 24 -5.40 4.05 -13.01
C TYR A 24 -4.11 4.34 -12.24
N ILE A 25 -3.95 5.56 -11.73
CA ILE A 25 -2.70 5.99 -11.08
C ILE A 25 -2.88 6.45 -9.63
N GLY A 26 -4.09 6.37 -9.09
CA GLY A 26 -4.42 6.82 -7.74
C GLY A 26 -4.95 8.25 -7.69
N THR A 27 -5.64 8.59 -6.60
CA THR A 27 -6.37 9.86 -6.47
C THR A 27 -5.42 11.05 -6.41
N ASP A 28 -4.37 10.98 -5.59
CA ASP A 28 -3.43 12.09 -5.39
C ASP A 28 -2.52 12.25 -6.61
N ALA A 29 -1.94 11.16 -7.11
CA ALA A 29 -1.14 11.16 -8.33
C ALA A 29 -1.92 11.72 -9.53
N GLY A 30 -3.17 11.28 -9.72
CA GLY A 30 -4.03 11.77 -10.80
C GLY A 30 -4.31 13.25 -10.72
N ARG A 31 -4.54 13.79 -9.52
CA ARG A 31 -4.72 15.21 -9.28
C ARG A 31 -3.44 16.00 -9.59
N ARG A 32 -2.30 15.59 -9.07
CA ARG A 32 -0.99 16.24 -9.28
C ARG A 32 -0.60 16.30 -10.77
N VAL A 33 -0.85 15.22 -11.50
CA VAL A 33 -0.64 15.19 -12.96
C VAL A 33 -1.54 16.20 -13.66
N MET A 34 -2.81 16.30 -13.30
CA MET A 34 -3.75 17.29 -13.86
C MET A 34 -3.41 18.73 -13.48
N ASP A 35 -2.74 18.95 -12.35
CA ASP A 35 -2.26 20.25 -11.88
C ASP A 35 -0.90 20.64 -12.46
N GLY A 36 -0.34 19.79 -13.35
CA GLY A 36 0.84 20.11 -14.15
C GLY A 36 2.17 19.52 -13.63
N LEU A 37 2.15 18.64 -12.64
CA LEU A 37 3.32 17.87 -12.19
C LEU A 37 3.59 16.72 -13.17
N VAL A 38 4.10 17.06 -14.35
CA VAL A 38 4.27 16.12 -15.48
C VAL A 38 5.71 15.99 -15.96
N ARG A 39 6.66 16.64 -15.31
CA ARG A 39 8.06 16.57 -15.73
C ARG A 39 8.80 15.46 -14.99
N ARG A 40 9.72 14.82 -15.69
CA ARG A 40 10.65 13.86 -15.08
C ARG A 40 11.47 14.53 -13.99
N GLY A 41 11.47 13.95 -12.78
CA GLY A 41 12.18 14.49 -11.64
C GLY A 41 11.38 15.47 -10.78
N ASP A 42 10.17 15.85 -11.21
CA ASP A 42 9.25 16.57 -10.33
C ASP A 42 8.86 15.62 -9.17
N GLY A 43 9.04 16.07 -7.95
CA GLY A 43 8.70 15.31 -6.76
C GLY A 43 8.99 16.08 -5.48
N GLU A 44 8.51 15.54 -4.40
CA GLU A 44 8.68 16.09 -3.07
C GLU A 44 9.15 15.02 -2.09
N ASN A 45 9.89 15.45 -1.08
CA ASN A 45 10.26 14.58 0.04
C ASN A 45 9.15 14.58 1.07
N LEU A 46 8.67 13.40 1.39
CA LEU A 46 7.64 13.17 2.38
C LEU A 46 8.17 12.28 3.50
N HIS A 47 7.61 12.45 4.68
CA HIS A 47 7.71 11.46 5.75
C HIS A 47 6.40 10.68 5.79
N ALA A 48 6.46 9.36 5.81
CA ALA A 48 5.26 8.54 5.74
C ALA A 48 5.40 7.21 6.50
N VAL A 49 4.26 6.63 6.82
CA VAL A 49 4.18 5.20 7.03
C VAL A 49 4.09 4.54 5.66
N ILE A 50 4.97 3.60 5.41
CA ILE A 50 4.97 2.74 4.23
C ILE A 50 4.26 1.46 4.61
N TRP A 51 3.22 1.13 3.84
CA TRP A 51 2.54 -0.15 3.85
C TRP A 51 3.02 -0.97 2.67
N TYR A 52 3.50 -2.17 2.93
CA TYR A 52 3.79 -3.14 1.90
C TYR A 52 3.11 -4.46 2.27
N SER A 53 2.30 -5.00 1.38
CA SER A 53 1.63 -6.29 1.60
C SER A 53 1.70 -7.17 0.37
N ASP A 54 1.60 -8.48 0.57
CA ASP A 54 1.76 -9.48 -0.48
C ASP A 54 0.83 -10.67 -0.22
N LEU A 55 0.19 -11.17 -1.29
CA LEU A 55 -0.70 -12.33 -1.22
C LEU A 55 0.13 -13.61 -1.06
N ARG A 56 -0.18 -14.40 -0.06
CA ARG A 56 0.54 -15.64 0.22
C ARG A 56 0.26 -16.71 -0.83
N ASP A 57 1.35 -17.40 -1.22
CA ASP A 57 1.32 -18.53 -2.12
C ASP A 57 0.63 -18.25 -3.48
N SER A 58 0.63 -16.98 -3.92
CA SER A 58 -0.01 -16.49 -5.15
C SER A 58 0.43 -17.25 -6.39
N THR A 59 1.71 -17.58 -6.50
CA THR A 59 2.25 -18.41 -7.61
C THR A 59 1.61 -19.81 -7.63
N ALA A 60 1.44 -20.43 -6.46
CA ALA A 60 0.77 -21.71 -6.35
C ALA A 60 -0.72 -21.62 -6.68
N LEU A 61 -1.38 -20.53 -6.22
CA LEU A 61 -2.78 -20.25 -6.57
C LEU A 61 -2.94 -20.06 -8.08
N ALA A 62 -2.08 -19.27 -8.71
CA ALA A 62 -2.10 -19.03 -10.15
C ALA A 62 -1.89 -20.32 -10.98
N ALA A 63 -1.07 -21.23 -10.48
CA ALA A 63 -0.82 -22.53 -11.13
C ALA A 63 -1.97 -23.55 -10.92
N ALA A 64 -2.71 -23.43 -9.81
CA ALA A 64 -3.72 -24.41 -9.40
C ALA A 64 -5.14 -24.11 -9.93
N MET A 65 -5.41 -22.86 -10.41
CA MET A 65 -6.76 -22.46 -10.79
C MET A 65 -6.82 -21.82 -12.18
N PRO A 66 -7.99 -21.87 -12.86
CA PRO A 66 -8.20 -21.12 -14.09
C PRO A 66 -7.94 -19.63 -13.91
N ARG A 67 -7.48 -18.98 -15.00
CA ARG A 67 -7.11 -17.56 -15.02
C ARG A 67 -8.19 -16.65 -14.40
N ASP A 68 -9.45 -16.84 -14.77
CA ASP A 68 -10.53 -15.95 -14.33
C ASP A 68 -10.80 -16.11 -12.84
N LEU A 69 -10.68 -17.32 -12.29
CA LEU A 69 -10.79 -17.55 -10.83
C LEU A 69 -9.59 -16.95 -10.08
N TYR A 70 -8.39 -17.03 -10.64
CA TYR A 70 -7.21 -16.38 -10.06
C TYR A 70 -7.35 -14.85 -10.04
N LEU A 71 -7.82 -14.25 -11.14
CA LEU A 71 -8.08 -12.81 -11.18
C LEU A 71 -9.17 -12.40 -10.19
N GLY A 72 -10.21 -13.23 -10.03
CA GLY A 72 -11.25 -13.03 -9.00
C GLY A 72 -10.66 -13.04 -7.58
N ALA A 73 -9.83 -14.03 -7.26
CA ALA A 73 -9.14 -14.13 -5.97
C ALA A 73 -8.20 -12.95 -5.71
N LEU A 74 -7.45 -12.54 -6.74
CA LEU A 74 -6.57 -11.37 -6.65
C LEU A 74 -7.34 -10.07 -6.41
N ASN A 75 -8.47 -9.87 -7.09
CA ASN A 75 -9.33 -8.71 -6.85
C ASN A 75 -9.92 -8.73 -5.43
N GLN A 76 -10.38 -9.87 -4.93
CA GLN A 76 -10.85 -10.01 -3.55
C GLN A 76 -9.77 -9.63 -2.52
N TYR A 77 -8.53 -10.02 -2.77
CA TYR A 77 -7.39 -9.61 -1.96
C TYR A 77 -7.17 -8.09 -2.04
N PHE A 78 -7.15 -7.51 -3.22
CA PHE A 78 -6.99 -6.06 -3.39
C PHE A 78 -8.13 -5.27 -2.75
N ASP A 79 -9.37 -5.71 -2.89
CA ASP A 79 -10.53 -5.08 -2.24
C ASP A 79 -10.40 -5.09 -0.70
N SER A 80 -9.88 -6.19 -0.15
CA SER A 80 -9.62 -6.31 1.27
C SER A 80 -8.56 -5.34 1.76
N VAL A 81 -7.40 -5.31 1.08
CA VAL A 81 -6.21 -4.59 1.52
C VAL A 81 -6.23 -3.14 1.08
N ALA A 82 -6.35 -2.89 -0.22
CA ALA A 82 -6.37 -1.54 -0.77
C ALA A 82 -7.63 -0.77 -0.34
N GLY A 83 -8.77 -1.45 -0.24
CA GLY A 83 -10.00 -0.88 0.30
C GLY A 83 -9.82 -0.39 1.73
N ALA A 84 -9.21 -1.20 2.61
CA ALA A 84 -8.94 -0.79 3.99
C ALA A 84 -7.97 0.40 4.07
N VAL A 85 -6.89 0.40 3.27
CA VAL A 85 -5.95 1.52 3.19
C VAL A 85 -6.67 2.82 2.81
N ILE A 86 -7.47 2.79 1.74
CA ILE A 86 -8.17 3.97 1.21
C ILE A 86 -9.19 4.50 2.22
N GLU A 87 -9.99 3.63 2.83
CA GLU A 87 -11.02 4.04 3.81
C GLU A 87 -10.42 4.64 5.08
N HIS A 88 -9.18 4.28 5.42
CA HIS A 88 -8.43 4.88 6.52
C HIS A 88 -7.56 6.07 6.06
N GLY A 89 -7.80 6.64 4.87
CA GLY A 89 -7.11 7.85 4.40
C GLY A 89 -5.67 7.62 3.95
N GLY A 90 -5.26 6.37 3.76
CA GLY A 90 -4.00 6.04 3.09
C GLY A 90 -4.12 6.15 1.57
N GLU A 91 -3.00 6.23 0.91
CA GLU A 91 -2.91 6.28 -0.54
C GLU A 91 -2.29 5.00 -1.10
N VAL A 92 -3.03 4.30 -1.95
CA VAL A 92 -2.51 3.15 -2.71
C VAL A 92 -1.77 3.68 -3.91
N LEU A 93 -0.47 3.44 -3.95
CA LEU A 93 0.41 3.95 -4.98
C LEU A 93 0.53 3.00 -6.16
N LYS A 94 0.59 1.70 -5.87
CA LYS A 94 0.86 0.71 -6.90
C LYS A 94 0.48 -0.70 -6.49
N PHE A 95 -0.03 -1.44 -7.46
CA PHE A 95 -0.08 -2.89 -7.43
C PHE A 95 1.16 -3.44 -8.14
N ILE A 96 1.95 -4.27 -7.47
CA ILE A 96 3.21 -4.84 -7.99
C ILE A 96 3.03 -6.35 -8.06
N GLY A 97 2.47 -6.84 -9.17
CA GLY A 97 2.00 -8.22 -9.25
C GLY A 97 0.85 -8.46 -8.28
N ASP A 98 1.10 -9.22 -7.25
CA ASP A 98 0.21 -9.54 -6.14
C ASP A 98 0.53 -8.74 -4.85
N ALA A 99 1.47 -7.80 -4.92
CA ALA A 99 1.78 -6.92 -3.80
C ALA A 99 1.05 -5.57 -3.90
N VAL A 100 0.78 -4.96 -2.75
CA VAL A 100 0.22 -3.61 -2.62
C VAL A 100 1.24 -2.71 -1.92
N LEU A 101 1.65 -1.64 -2.60
CA LEU A 101 2.43 -0.55 -2.00
C LEU A 101 1.51 0.63 -1.74
N ALA A 102 1.45 1.06 -0.49
CA ALA A 102 0.66 2.21 -0.09
C ALA A 102 1.40 3.06 0.96
N ILE A 103 0.94 4.27 1.18
CA ILE A 103 1.49 5.18 2.19
C ILE A 103 0.38 5.82 3.03
N PHE A 104 0.74 6.21 4.24
CA PHE A 104 0.01 7.16 5.06
C PHE A 104 0.95 8.34 5.32
N PRO A 105 0.75 9.49 4.66
CA PRO A 105 1.60 10.67 4.83
C PRO A 105 1.60 11.14 6.28
N ILE A 106 2.73 11.67 6.74
CA ILE A 106 2.92 12.23 8.08
C ILE A 106 3.18 13.72 7.94
N ASP A 107 2.21 14.56 8.30
CA ASP A 107 2.30 16.01 8.19
C ASP A 107 3.27 16.61 9.21
N TYR A 108 3.35 16.01 10.39
CA TYR A 108 4.19 16.47 11.50
C TYR A 108 5.17 15.36 11.92
N PRO A 109 6.29 15.18 11.17
CA PRO A 109 7.24 14.09 11.45
C PRO A 109 7.98 14.21 12.79
N GLN A 110 7.96 15.39 13.42
CA GLN A 110 8.55 15.63 14.75
C GLN A 110 7.67 15.10 15.89
N GLU A 111 6.39 14.84 15.63
CA GLU A 111 5.50 14.25 16.63
C GLU A 111 5.98 12.84 17.00
N PRO A 112 6.10 12.51 18.30
CA PRO A 112 6.51 11.19 18.75
C PRO A 112 5.56 10.07 18.27
N GLN A 113 4.26 10.39 18.21
CA GLN A 113 3.19 9.47 17.85
C GLN A 113 2.29 10.06 16.76
N PRO A 114 2.73 10.10 15.49
CA PRO A 114 1.92 10.63 14.41
C PRO A 114 0.62 9.85 14.26
N ALA A 115 -0.49 10.56 14.08
CA ALA A 115 -1.81 9.97 13.87
C ALA A 115 -1.81 8.94 12.72
N ALA A 116 -1.02 9.17 11.69
CA ALA A 116 -0.84 8.25 10.55
C ALA A 116 -0.41 6.83 10.97
N CYS A 117 0.40 6.69 12.03
CA CYS A 117 0.81 5.36 12.53
C CYS A 117 -0.37 4.60 13.14
N MET A 118 -1.21 5.27 13.92
CA MET A 118 -2.41 4.64 14.50
C MET A 118 -3.44 4.33 13.43
N THR A 119 -3.59 5.21 12.45
CA THR A 119 -4.48 5.01 11.31
C THR A 119 -4.04 3.81 10.46
N ALA A 120 -2.74 3.67 10.21
CA ALA A 120 -2.20 2.50 9.51
C ALA A 120 -2.44 1.19 10.27
N LEU A 121 -2.31 1.18 11.61
CA LEU A 121 -2.66 0.01 12.41
C LEU A 121 -4.15 -0.33 12.36
N ALA A 122 -5.03 0.67 12.37
CA ALA A 122 -6.46 0.47 12.22
C ALA A 122 -6.80 -0.13 10.85
N ALA A 123 -6.15 0.36 9.78
CA ALA A 123 -6.27 -0.20 8.43
C ALA A 123 -5.84 -1.67 8.36
N VAL A 124 -4.76 -2.07 9.09
CA VAL A 124 -4.36 -3.47 9.20
C VAL A 124 -5.50 -4.31 9.79
N GLY A 125 -6.08 -3.88 10.90
CA GLY A 125 -7.19 -4.59 11.54
C GLY A 125 -8.39 -4.76 10.61
N ASP A 126 -8.75 -3.71 9.88
CA ASP A 126 -9.85 -3.73 8.92
C ASP A 126 -9.56 -4.64 7.72
N ALA A 127 -8.34 -4.61 7.16
CA ALA A 127 -7.94 -5.49 6.07
C ALA A 127 -8.07 -6.98 6.46
N PHE A 128 -7.63 -7.37 7.65
CA PHE A 128 -7.78 -8.73 8.13
C PHE A 128 -9.24 -9.11 8.40
N LYS A 129 -10.05 -8.19 8.91
CA LYS A 129 -11.49 -8.40 9.08
C LYS A 129 -12.18 -8.65 7.73
N ARG A 130 -11.91 -7.82 6.72
CA ARG A 130 -12.44 -7.98 5.35
C ARG A 130 -12.03 -9.32 4.76
N MET A 131 -10.75 -9.69 4.88
CA MET A 131 -10.26 -10.97 4.39
C MET A 131 -10.94 -12.14 5.10
N SER A 132 -11.22 -12.03 6.39
CA SER A 132 -11.98 -13.05 7.13
C SER A 132 -13.39 -13.24 6.58
N GLU A 133 -14.09 -12.15 6.24
CA GLU A 133 -15.43 -12.24 5.63
C GLU A 133 -15.36 -12.85 4.21
N ILE A 134 -14.40 -12.43 3.40
CA ILE A 134 -14.15 -13.03 2.08
C ILE A 134 -13.90 -14.53 2.22
N ASN A 135 -13.05 -14.95 3.16
CA ASN A 135 -12.72 -16.35 3.39
C ASN A 135 -13.92 -17.18 3.89
N LYS A 136 -14.86 -16.57 4.63
CA LYS A 136 -16.13 -17.25 4.98
C LYS A 136 -16.92 -17.61 3.74
N GLN A 137 -17.06 -16.67 2.79
CA GLN A 137 -17.76 -16.92 1.55
C GLN A 137 -17.01 -17.95 0.70
N ARG A 138 -15.69 -17.81 0.53
CA ARG A 138 -14.86 -18.75 -0.24
C ARG A 138 -14.99 -20.19 0.29
N ARG A 139 -14.98 -20.38 1.61
CA ARG A 139 -15.22 -21.71 2.20
C ARG A 139 -16.61 -22.25 1.88
N ALA A 140 -17.65 -21.40 1.90
CA ALA A 140 -19.01 -21.82 1.55
C ALA A 140 -19.10 -22.27 0.07
N ASP A 141 -18.31 -21.65 -0.80
CA ASP A 141 -18.24 -21.94 -2.23
C ASP A 141 -17.25 -23.08 -2.56
N GLY A 142 -16.58 -23.67 -1.56
CA GLY A 142 -15.58 -24.74 -1.72
C GLY A 142 -14.24 -24.26 -2.27
N GLU A 143 -13.96 -22.95 -2.18
CA GLU A 143 -12.72 -22.36 -2.65
C GLU A 143 -11.65 -22.29 -1.55
N SER A 144 -10.38 -22.22 -1.95
CA SER A 144 -9.26 -22.05 -1.04
C SER A 144 -9.27 -20.67 -0.37
N GLU A 145 -8.96 -20.62 0.91
CA GLU A 145 -8.81 -19.36 1.64
C GLU A 145 -7.61 -18.56 1.12
N LEU A 146 -7.73 -17.24 1.20
CA LEU A 146 -6.67 -16.30 0.89
C LEU A 146 -6.02 -15.83 2.19
N SER A 147 -4.73 -15.62 2.15
CA SER A 147 -3.98 -15.02 3.25
C SER A 147 -2.91 -14.08 2.70
N PHE A 148 -2.51 -13.10 3.50
CA PHE A 148 -1.52 -12.10 3.09
C PHE A 148 -0.60 -11.72 4.25
N GLY A 149 0.54 -11.15 3.93
CA GLY A 149 1.43 -10.51 4.88
C GLY A 149 1.39 -8.99 4.72
N VAL A 150 1.71 -8.28 5.81
CA VAL A 150 1.82 -6.82 5.83
C VAL A 150 3.06 -6.42 6.58
N ALA A 151 3.82 -5.47 6.02
CA ALA A 151 4.84 -4.73 6.73
C ALA A 151 4.44 -3.26 6.87
N LEU A 152 4.63 -2.71 8.07
CA LEU A 152 4.55 -1.29 8.35
C LEU A 152 5.93 -0.74 8.69
N HIS A 153 6.36 0.26 7.95
CA HIS A 153 7.62 0.96 8.18
C HIS A 153 7.40 2.47 8.15
N ARG A 154 8.10 3.21 9.00
CA ARG A 154 8.09 4.68 9.02
C ARG A 154 9.42 5.20 8.46
N GLY A 155 9.37 6.08 7.45
CA GLY A 155 10.58 6.64 6.88
C GLY A 155 10.36 7.78 5.90
N ASN A 156 11.49 8.33 5.42
CA ASN A 156 11.51 9.35 4.37
C ASN A 156 11.43 8.69 3.01
N ILE A 157 10.62 9.27 2.15
CA ILE A 157 10.43 8.87 0.76
C ILE A 157 10.47 10.10 -0.13
N THR A 158 10.81 9.90 -1.39
CA THR A 158 10.59 10.88 -2.45
C THR A 158 9.38 10.44 -3.26
N TYR A 159 8.35 11.27 -3.34
CA TYR A 159 7.11 11.02 -4.07
C TYR A 159 7.08 11.89 -5.31
N GLY A 160 7.05 11.29 -6.50
CA GLY A 160 7.14 12.06 -7.73
C GLY A 160 7.30 11.23 -9.01
N ASN A 161 7.64 11.95 -10.08
CA ASN A 161 7.76 11.40 -11.42
C ASN A 161 9.12 10.74 -11.66
N VAL A 162 9.11 9.44 -11.87
CA VAL A 162 10.29 8.64 -12.18
C VAL A 162 10.09 7.92 -13.51
N GLY A 163 11.16 7.74 -14.28
CA GLY A 163 11.08 6.97 -15.50
C GLY A 163 11.84 7.60 -16.68
N THR A 164 11.32 7.40 -17.87
CA THR A 164 11.88 7.91 -19.13
C THR A 164 11.06 9.10 -19.65
N VAL A 165 11.60 9.83 -20.64
CA VAL A 165 10.87 10.93 -21.30
C VAL A 165 9.53 10.46 -21.94
N ARG A 166 9.45 9.17 -22.31
CA ARG A 166 8.25 8.61 -22.97
C ARG A 166 7.31 7.89 -22.02
N ARG A 167 7.76 7.55 -20.80
CA ARG A 167 6.96 6.85 -19.80
C ARG A 167 7.41 7.26 -18.40
N LEU A 168 6.55 7.98 -17.74
CA LEU A 168 6.69 8.35 -16.34
C LEU A 168 5.80 7.45 -15.48
N ASP A 169 6.27 7.20 -14.28
CA ASP A 169 5.53 6.56 -13.21
C ASP A 169 5.51 7.54 -12.03
N PHE A 170 4.34 7.91 -11.58
CA PHE A 170 4.18 8.74 -10.38
C PHE A 170 4.14 7.81 -9.17
N THR A 171 5.23 7.75 -8.42
CA THR A 171 5.43 6.75 -7.39
C THR A 171 6.37 7.24 -6.29
N VAL A 172 6.58 6.40 -5.28
CA VAL A 172 7.55 6.65 -4.22
C VAL A 172 8.84 5.87 -4.46
N ILE A 173 9.93 6.53 -4.16
CA ILE A 173 11.28 5.95 -4.15
C ILE A 173 11.97 6.29 -2.83
N GLY A 174 12.88 5.44 -2.43
CA GLY A 174 13.73 5.65 -1.27
C GLY A 174 14.06 4.35 -0.53
N PRO A 175 15.09 4.39 0.33
CA PRO A 175 15.48 3.22 1.14
C PRO A 175 14.32 2.65 1.96
N ALA A 176 13.46 3.52 2.51
CA ALA A 176 12.34 3.12 3.35
C ALA A 176 11.33 2.21 2.63
N VAL A 177 11.11 2.40 1.32
CA VAL A 177 10.24 1.52 0.52
C VAL A 177 10.84 0.12 0.40
N ASN A 178 12.16 0.05 0.15
CA ASN A 178 12.87 -1.20 0.06
C ASN A 178 12.93 -1.92 1.42
N GLU A 179 13.11 -1.19 2.51
CA GLU A 179 13.06 -1.74 3.87
C GLU A 179 11.68 -2.35 4.16
N ALA A 180 10.59 -1.65 3.85
CA ALA A 180 9.23 -2.17 4.03
C ALA A 180 9.00 -3.49 3.27
N SER A 181 9.39 -3.54 1.99
CA SER A 181 9.30 -4.77 1.18
C SER A 181 10.10 -5.94 1.77
N ARG A 182 11.30 -5.67 2.29
CA ARG A 182 12.15 -6.71 2.91
C ARG A 182 11.61 -7.20 4.23
N ILE A 183 11.03 -6.30 5.03
CA ILE A 183 10.35 -6.66 6.28
C ILE A 183 9.15 -7.56 5.96
N GLU A 184 8.36 -7.22 4.93
CA GLU A 184 7.24 -8.07 4.51
C GLU A 184 7.72 -9.48 4.14
N GLY A 185 8.82 -9.60 3.39
CA GLY A 185 9.42 -10.88 3.02
C GLY A 185 9.76 -11.79 4.22
N LEU A 186 9.97 -11.24 5.41
CA LEU A 186 10.17 -12.02 6.64
C LEU A 186 8.87 -12.61 7.21
N CYS A 187 7.69 -12.15 6.81
CA CYS A 187 6.42 -12.64 7.35
C CYS A 187 6.28 -14.16 7.24
N LYS A 188 6.72 -14.73 6.12
CA LYS A 188 6.65 -16.18 5.88
C LYS A 188 7.58 -16.97 6.81
N SER A 189 8.84 -16.54 6.93
CA SER A 189 9.84 -17.21 7.79
C SER A 189 9.52 -17.08 9.27
N LEU A 190 9.01 -15.93 9.69
CA LEU A 190 8.62 -15.66 11.07
C LEU A 190 7.19 -16.14 11.40
N ARG A 191 6.47 -16.70 10.43
CA ARG A 191 5.07 -17.16 10.58
C ARG A 191 4.19 -16.12 11.27
N THR A 192 4.37 -14.86 10.88
CA THR A 192 3.71 -13.71 11.49
C THR A 192 3.15 -12.84 10.35
N PRO A 193 1.82 -12.64 10.30
CA PRO A 193 1.21 -11.97 9.15
C PRO A 193 1.42 -10.45 9.15
N VAL A 194 1.75 -9.84 10.30
CA VAL A 194 1.99 -8.41 10.41
C VAL A 194 3.34 -8.17 11.05
N LEU A 195 4.23 -7.53 10.32
CA LEU A 195 5.54 -7.13 10.80
C LEU A 195 5.69 -5.61 10.83
N ILE A 196 6.36 -5.13 11.84
CA ILE A 196 6.48 -3.70 12.14
C ILE A 196 7.94 -3.39 12.39
N SER A 197 8.46 -2.35 11.72
CA SER A 197 9.83 -1.89 11.93
C SER A 197 10.00 -1.19 13.29
N LYS A 198 11.21 -1.16 13.81
CA LYS A 198 11.57 -0.39 15.01
C LYS A 198 11.16 1.08 14.91
N ARG A 199 11.44 1.73 13.77
CA ARG A 199 11.09 3.14 13.55
C ARG A 199 9.60 3.41 13.63
N PHE A 200 8.78 2.46 13.22
CA PHE A 200 7.34 2.55 13.39
C PHE A 200 6.93 2.23 14.83
N ALA A 201 7.50 1.18 15.43
CA ALA A 201 7.19 0.74 16.78
C ALA A 201 7.42 1.86 17.82
N ASP A 202 8.49 2.63 17.65
CA ASP A 202 8.82 3.78 18.52
C ASP A 202 7.80 4.93 18.39
N SER A 203 6.92 4.88 17.38
CA SER A 203 5.92 5.91 17.09
C SER A 203 4.51 5.55 17.57
N VAL A 204 4.35 4.45 18.25
CA VAL A 204 3.03 4.00 18.74
C VAL A 204 3.11 3.60 20.21
N ALA A 205 2.08 3.94 20.97
CA ALA A 205 1.97 3.55 22.39
C ALA A 205 1.43 2.12 22.57
N THR A 206 1.30 1.36 21.48
CA THR A 206 0.78 -0.01 21.49
C THR A 206 1.86 -0.97 22.01
N ASN A 207 1.47 -1.90 22.86
CA ASN A 207 2.40 -2.93 23.35
C ASN A 207 2.70 -3.93 22.22
N LEU A 208 3.77 -3.68 21.48
CA LEU A 208 4.23 -4.55 20.40
C LEU A 208 5.21 -5.59 20.94
N ARG A 209 5.17 -6.78 20.37
CA ARG A 209 6.07 -7.88 20.74
C ARG A 209 7.30 -7.87 19.86
N SER A 210 8.49 -7.69 20.44
CA SER A 210 9.76 -7.82 19.68
C SER A 210 9.95 -9.28 19.22
N LEU A 211 10.38 -9.40 17.98
CA LEU A 211 10.80 -10.67 17.36
C LEU A 211 12.32 -10.79 17.26
N GLY A 212 13.04 -9.82 17.81
CA GLY A 212 14.51 -9.73 17.74
C GLY A 212 15.01 -9.00 16.51
N HIS A 213 16.32 -9.09 16.28
CA HIS A 213 17.03 -8.44 15.19
C HIS A 213 17.13 -9.37 13.97
N HIS A 214 16.85 -8.84 12.80
CA HIS A 214 16.88 -9.55 11.54
C HIS A 214 17.69 -8.79 10.50
N GLU A 215 18.51 -9.53 9.75
CA GLU A 215 19.20 -8.96 8.59
C GLU A 215 18.20 -8.66 7.46
N LEU A 216 18.29 -7.46 6.93
CA LEU A 216 17.56 -7.05 5.75
C LEU A 216 18.54 -6.83 4.60
N ALA A 217 18.34 -7.48 3.46
CA ALA A 217 19.26 -7.41 2.34
C ALA A 217 19.59 -5.95 1.95
N GLY A 218 20.88 -5.55 1.99
CA GLY A 218 21.36 -4.20 1.69
C GLY A 218 21.02 -3.13 2.73
N VAL A 219 20.70 -3.53 3.95
CA VAL A 219 20.72 -2.69 5.16
C VAL A 219 21.91 -3.14 5.98
N GLU A 220 22.81 -2.19 6.35
CA GLU A 220 24.10 -2.51 6.98
C GLU A 220 23.93 -3.16 8.35
N GLU A 221 22.96 -2.70 9.13
CA GLU A 221 22.72 -3.18 10.48
C GLU A 221 21.43 -4.01 10.58
N PRO A 222 21.44 -5.14 11.34
CA PRO A 222 20.25 -5.89 11.63
C PRO A 222 19.16 -5.00 12.27
N GLN A 223 17.94 -5.10 11.77
CA GLN A 223 16.82 -4.29 12.23
C GLN A 223 15.96 -5.07 13.24
N GLU A 224 15.61 -4.43 14.34
CA GLU A 224 14.64 -5.01 15.28
C GLU A 224 13.24 -4.96 14.68
N ILE A 225 12.59 -6.11 14.63
CA ILE A 225 11.28 -6.31 14.05
C ILE A 225 10.26 -6.63 15.14
N PHE A 226 9.08 -6.11 14.99
CA PHE A 226 7.99 -6.26 15.94
C PHE A 226 6.75 -6.89 15.30
N ALA A 227 5.91 -7.48 16.12
CA ALA A 227 4.59 -7.99 15.77
C ALA A 227 3.52 -7.40 16.68
N LEU A 228 2.28 -7.45 16.21
CA LEU A 228 1.14 -7.20 17.07
C LEU A 228 1.11 -8.23 18.24
N PRO A 229 0.57 -7.87 19.39
CA PRO A 229 0.38 -8.82 20.49
C PRO A 229 -0.48 -9.99 19.99
N LYS A 230 -0.20 -11.19 20.52
CA LYS A 230 -1.11 -12.32 20.27
C LYS A 230 -2.45 -12.04 20.96
N PRO A 231 -3.58 -12.37 20.31
CA PRO A 231 -4.90 -12.24 20.92
C PRO A 231 -5.04 -13.12 22.16
#